data_4e1262d84a94642996ebf403cf8aae13
#
_entry.id   4e1262d84a94642996ebf403cf8aae13
#
_cell.length_a   1.000
_cell.length_b   1.000
_cell.length_c   1.000
_cell.angle_alpha   90.00
_cell.angle_beta   90.00
_cell.angle_gamma   90.00
#
_symmetry.space_group_name_H-M   'P 1'
#
loop_
_entity.id
_entity.type
_entity.pdbx_description
1 polymer ?
#
loop_
_entity_poly.entity_id
_entity_poly.type
_entity_poly.pdbx_seq_one_letter_code
_entity_poly.pdbx_strand_id
1 'polypeptide(L)'
;MRTRTMSPTPMRKRFPRWSTRVCAVLVGMLAVVATAAPRSAAVTGDGSPTDSNIKYFGRWDTRSASAYVSEWAGAYVVVGFTGTTVKLRQRRTIDLFASIDGGPFVSYVNVSGAVDLTPRPLAAGTHTLRVSYRPVAGSYHGDAVFQGVTLDPGARTVAPTVPSRIIEFVGDSITVGQRSSRQALTAYGWLVGERLRAGHTQIAVGGACLYPASDGCIGMSQRFLRTGLAPDSPNWNFARYQADTVVINLGTNDVGHGVTSEQFRGAYVTLLRNVRAKYPNATIHAMQTFRKRYVTETKAAVKAVTDAGDTKVRYIDTTGWIDEATDTADNVHPNDTGHRKIADRLAPLLG
;
A
#
# COMPACT_ATOMS: atom_id res chain seq x y z
N MET A 1 -1.83 61.67 63.87
CA MET A 1 -3.00 61.03 64.46
C MET A 1 -2.77 59.54 64.56
N ARG A 2 -2.71 59.04 65.79
CA ARG A 2 -2.40 57.62 66.12
C ARG A 2 -3.66 56.78 66.04
N THR A 3 -3.62 55.61 65.45
CA THR A 3 -4.60 54.55 65.69
C THR A 3 -3.92 53.22 65.88
N ARG A 4 -4.27 52.60 67.00
CA ARG A 4 -3.73 51.41 67.62
C ARG A 4 -4.18 50.14 66.88
N THR A 5 -3.24 49.21 66.77
CA THR A 5 -3.47 47.81 66.53
C THR A 5 -4.10 47.12 67.75
N MET A 6 -5.12 46.29 67.54
CA MET A 6 -5.59 45.28 68.48
C MET A 6 -5.61 43.89 67.83
N SER A 7 -4.86 42.98 68.41
CA SER A 7 -4.94 41.56 68.16
C SER A 7 -6.10 40.90 68.91
N PRO A 8 -6.75 39.89 68.37
CA PRO A 8 -7.62 39.04 69.14
C PRO A 8 -7.00 37.60 69.32
N THR A 9 -7.20 37.14 70.56
CA THR A 9 -6.85 35.88 71.19
C THR A 9 -7.57 34.67 70.53
N PRO A 10 -6.99 33.43 70.58
CA PRO A 10 -7.58 32.27 69.92
C PRO A 10 -8.64 31.56 70.77
N MET A 11 -9.80 31.34 70.21
CA MET A 11 -10.88 30.58 70.80
C MET A 11 -10.71 29.08 70.48
N ARG A 12 -10.49 28.22 71.51
CA ARG A 12 -10.53 26.77 71.44
C ARG A 12 -11.96 26.30 71.11
N LYS A 13 -12.18 25.68 69.96
CA LYS A 13 -13.41 24.92 69.69
C LYS A 13 -13.16 23.43 69.89
N ARG A 14 -13.97 22.82 70.80
CA ARG A 14 -14.07 21.38 71.03
C ARG A 14 -14.72 20.71 69.85
N PHE A 15 -14.12 19.65 69.33
CA PHE A 15 -14.72 18.76 68.30
C PHE A 15 -15.50 17.63 68.97
N PRO A 16 -16.72 17.31 68.52
CA PRO A 16 -17.42 16.09 68.91
C PRO A 16 -16.85 14.88 68.16
N ARG A 17 -16.67 13.79 68.91
CA ARG A 17 -16.32 12.46 68.36
C ARG A 17 -17.50 11.93 67.56
N TRP A 18 -17.33 11.77 66.26
CA TRP A 18 -18.23 11.00 65.42
C TRP A 18 -17.60 9.67 65.13
N SER A 19 -18.40 8.62 65.41
CA SER A 19 -18.10 7.20 65.14
C SER A 19 -18.03 6.94 63.67
N THR A 20 -16.90 6.44 63.19
CA THR A 20 -16.68 5.96 61.83
C THR A 20 -17.50 4.69 61.60
N ARG A 21 -18.59 4.83 60.84
CA ARG A 21 -19.19 3.68 60.16
C ARG A 21 -18.50 3.53 58.82
N VAL A 22 -17.74 2.45 58.65
CA VAL A 22 -17.12 2.02 57.39
C VAL A 22 -18.21 1.52 56.48
N CYS A 23 -18.61 2.29 55.49
CA CYS A 23 -19.38 1.79 54.37
C CYS A 23 -18.38 1.21 53.35
N ALA A 24 -18.30 -0.10 53.25
CA ALA A 24 -17.60 -0.77 52.16
C ALA A 24 -18.38 -0.55 50.85
N VAL A 25 -17.89 0.33 50.00
CA VAL A 25 -18.39 0.45 48.62
C VAL A 25 -17.69 -0.64 47.78
N LEU A 26 -18.43 -1.70 47.49
CA LEU A 26 -18.04 -2.70 46.49
C LEU A 26 -18.11 -2.02 45.09
N VAL A 27 -16.95 -1.59 44.59
CA VAL A 27 -16.80 -1.21 43.18
C VAL A 27 -16.74 -2.50 42.37
N GLY A 28 -17.88 -2.89 41.82
CA GLY A 28 -17.96 -4.00 40.84
C GLY A 28 -17.23 -3.58 39.58
N MET A 29 -16.01 -4.07 39.34
CA MET A 29 -15.38 -3.99 38.01
C MET A 29 -16.20 -4.90 37.06
N LEU A 30 -17.04 -4.32 36.25
CA LEU A 30 -17.55 -4.97 35.05
C LEU A 30 -16.35 -5.14 34.10
N ALA A 31 -15.75 -6.31 34.08
CA ALA A 31 -14.85 -6.72 33.02
C ALA A 31 -15.67 -6.84 31.74
N VAL A 32 -15.60 -5.83 30.87
CA VAL A 32 -16.07 -5.95 29.49
C VAL A 32 -15.13 -6.95 28.80
N VAL A 33 -15.54 -8.20 28.78
CA VAL A 33 -14.90 -9.21 27.94
C VAL A 33 -15.29 -8.86 26.51
N ALA A 34 -14.40 -8.14 25.83
CA ALA A 34 -14.50 -7.97 24.38
C ALA A 34 -14.30 -9.37 23.76
N THR A 35 -15.39 -10.04 23.45
CA THR A 35 -15.37 -11.26 22.63
C THR A 35 -14.86 -10.84 21.27
N ALA A 36 -13.58 -11.10 20.99
CA ALA A 36 -13.04 -11.03 19.64
C ALA A 36 -13.90 -11.99 18.79
N ALA A 37 -14.56 -11.45 17.77
CA ALA A 37 -15.28 -12.28 16.80
C ALA A 37 -14.32 -13.37 16.30
N PRO A 38 -14.74 -14.63 16.21
CA PRO A 38 -13.88 -15.70 15.75
C PRO A 38 -13.37 -15.34 14.36
N ARG A 39 -12.05 -15.20 14.21
CA ARG A 39 -11.43 -15.14 12.89
C ARG A 39 -11.83 -16.43 12.18
N SER A 40 -12.56 -16.32 11.09
CA SER A 40 -12.85 -17.46 10.22
C SER A 40 -11.51 -18.17 9.96
N ALA A 41 -11.43 -19.45 10.31
CA ALA A 41 -10.26 -20.25 10.02
C ALA A 41 -10.01 -20.21 8.51
N ALA A 42 -8.75 -20.01 8.09
CA ALA A 42 -8.40 -20.01 6.68
C ALA A 42 -8.78 -21.39 6.09
N VAL A 43 -9.67 -21.39 5.10
CA VAL A 43 -10.05 -22.60 4.36
C VAL A 43 -8.95 -22.90 3.36
N THR A 44 -8.60 -24.15 3.17
CA THR A 44 -7.52 -24.57 2.26
C THR A 44 -8.09 -25.41 1.13
N GLY A 45 -7.81 -25.02 -0.11
CA GLY A 45 -8.15 -25.83 -1.28
C GLY A 45 -9.46 -25.50 -1.97
N ASP A 46 -10.29 -24.59 -1.43
CA ASP A 46 -11.63 -24.27 -1.94
C ASP A 46 -11.68 -23.10 -2.92
N GLY A 47 -10.58 -22.39 -3.11
CA GLY A 47 -10.47 -21.23 -3.98
C GLY A 47 -11.24 -19.98 -3.50
N SER A 48 -11.72 -19.95 -2.25
CA SER A 48 -12.33 -18.75 -1.65
C SER A 48 -11.29 -17.68 -1.37
N PRO A 49 -11.67 -16.40 -1.11
CA PRO A 49 -10.71 -15.36 -0.76
C PRO A 49 -9.91 -15.66 0.51
N THR A 50 -10.45 -16.48 1.42
CA THR A 50 -9.79 -16.88 2.66
C THR A 50 -8.87 -18.10 2.52
N ASP A 51 -8.82 -18.69 1.32
CA ASP A 51 -7.98 -19.85 1.04
C ASP A 51 -6.50 -19.51 1.22
N SER A 52 -5.82 -20.22 2.13
CA SER A 52 -4.42 -19.98 2.49
C SER A 52 -3.43 -20.26 1.35
N ASN A 53 -3.86 -20.99 0.33
CA ASN A 53 -3.08 -21.23 -0.88
C ASN A 53 -3.04 -20.02 -1.82
N ILE A 54 -3.95 -19.05 -1.66
CA ILE A 54 -3.95 -17.83 -2.47
C ILE A 54 -2.96 -16.82 -1.87
N LYS A 55 -2.08 -16.28 -2.70
CA LYS A 55 -1.10 -15.28 -2.30
C LYS A 55 -1.48 -13.92 -2.88
N TYR A 56 -1.53 -12.92 -2.00
CA TYR A 56 -1.95 -11.56 -2.30
C TYR A 56 -0.76 -10.61 -2.28
N PHE A 57 -0.56 -9.85 -3.35
CA PHE A 57 0.44 -8.81 -3.46
C PHE A 57 -0.25 -7.44 -3.57
N GLY A 58 0.29 -6.43 -2.89
CA GLY A 58 -0.37 -5.16 -2.68
C GLY A 58 -1.25 -5.16 -1.44
N ARG A 59 -2.02 -4.08 -1.26
CA ARG A 59 -2.85 -3.91 -0.08
C ARG A 59 -4.28 -4.31 -0.37
N TRP A 60 -4.74 -5.32 0.33
CA TRP A 60 -6.09 -5.88 0.20
C TRP A 60 -6.88 -5.68 1.48
N ASP A 61 -8.06 -5.09 1.37
CA ASP A 61 -9.04 -5.09 2.45
C ASP A 61 -9.68 -6.48 2.54
N THR A 62 -9.42 -7.16 3.63
CA THR A 62 -9.85 -8.55 3.86
C THR A 62 -10.87 -8.66 4.97
N ARG A 63 -11.55 -7.55 5.32
CA ARG A 63 -12.58 -7.54 6.37
C ARG A 63 -13.79 -8.39 6.01
N SER A 64 -14.09 -8.56 4.73
CA SER A 64 -15.12 -9.50 4.24
C SER A 64 -14.46 -10.81 3.82
N ALA A 65 -14.87 -11.93 4.43
CA ALA A 65 -14.36 -13.25 4.06
C ALA A 65 -14.78 -13.69 2.65
N SER A 66 -15.84 -13.10 2.09
CA SER A 66 -16.39 -13.44 0.77
C SER A 66 -15.84 -12.59 -0.38
N ALA A 67 -15.10 -11.50 -0.07
CA ALA A 67 -14.61 -10.59 -1.08
C ALA A 67 -13.44 -9.73 -0.56
N TYR A 68 -12.31 -9.82 -1.19
CA TYR A 68 -11.14 -8.98 -0.88
C TYR A 68 -11.04 -7.85 -1.90
N VAL A 69 -10.77 -6.63 -1.41
CA VAL A 69 -10.79 -5.41 -2.22
C VAL A 69 -9.43 -4.75 -2.20
N SER A 70 -8.92 -4.34 -3.35
CA SER A 70 -7.73 -3.50 -3.45
C SER A 70 -8.04 -2.23 -4.22
N GLU A 71 -7.51 -1.10 -3.73
CA GLU A 71 -7.64 0.22 -4.35
C GLU A 71 -6.29 0.74 -4.91
N TRP A 72 -5.20 0.01 -4.66
CA TRP A 72 -3.87 0.41 -5.08
C TRP A 72 -3.50 -0.15 -6.45
N ALA A 73 -2.68 0.57 -7.19
CA ALA A 73 -2.20 0.15 -8.49
C ALA A 73 -1.45 -1.18 -8.41
N GLY A 74 -1.51 -1.97 -9.48
CA GLY A 74 -0.71 -3.17 -9.63
C GLY A 74 -0.92 -4.24 -8.57
N ALA A 75 -2.04 -4.21 -7.84
CA ALA A 75 -2.39 -5.30 -6.94
C ALA A 75 -2.64 -6.58 -7.74
N TYR A 76 -2.12 -7.70 -7.26
CA TYR A 76 -2.31 -8.98 -7.93
C TYR A 76 -2.42 -10.15 -6.97
N VAL A 77 -2.97 -11.24 -7.47
CA VAL A 77 -3.07 -12.51 -6.76
C VAL A 77 -2.32 -13.60 -7.51
N VAL A 78 -1.80 -14.57 -6.76
CA VAL A 78 -1.17 -15.79 -7.31
C VAL A 78 -1.89 -17.00 -6.70
N VAL A 79 -2.37 -17.89 -7.55
CA VAL A 79 -3.12 -19.08 -7.17
C VAL A 79 -2.49 -20.31 -7.83
N GLY A 80 -2.01 -21.24 -7.03
CA GLY A 80 -1.71 -22.58 -7.53
C GLY A 80 -3.01 -23.41 -7.55
N PHE A 81 -3.24 -24.21 -8.58
CA PHE A 81 -4.43 -25.06 -8.68
C PHE A 81 -4.17 -26.34 -9.46
N THR A 82 -4.99 -27.36 -9.20
CA THR A 82 -5.02 -28.60 -9.99
C THR A 82 -6.22 -28.57 -10.94
N GLY A 83 -6.22 -29.42 -11.97
CA GLY A 83 -7.31 -29.53 -12.93
C GLY A 83 -6.95 -29.00 -14.31
N THR A 84 -7.94 -28.65 -15.09
CA THR A 84 -7.80 -28.21 -16.49
C THR A 84 -8.44 -26.85 -16.76
N THR A 85 -9.31 -26.38 -15.88
CA THR A 85 -10.00 -25.09 -16.05
C THR A 85 -9.96 -24.24 -14.76
N VAL A 86 -10.01 -22.91 -14.95
CA VAL A 86 -10.14 -21.96 -13.86
C VAL A 86 -10.98 -20.76 -14.30
N LYS A 87 -11.95 -20.40 -13.45
CA LYS A 87 -12.74 -19.16 -13.59
C LYS A 87 -12.44 -18.25 -12.42
N LEU A 88 -12.18 -16.97 -12.70
CA LEU A 88 -12.08 -15.93 -11.68
C LEU A 88 -13.48 -15.47 -11.29
N ARG A 89 -13.74 -15.30 -9.99
CA ARG A 89 -14.96 -14.63 -9.51
C ARG A 89 -14.63 -13.18 -9.16
N GLN A 90 -15.24 -12.27 -9.90
CA GLN A 90 -15.03 -10.82 -9.80
C GLN A 90 -16.37 -10.10 -9.65
N ARG A 91 -16.55 -9.31 -8.58
CA ARG A 91 -17.87 -8.72 -8.29
C ARG A 91 -18.22 -7.49 -9.11
N ARG A 92 -17.26 -6.60 -9.33
CA ARG A 92 -17.49 -5.36 -10.08
C ARG A 92 -16.87 -5.43 -11.46
N THR A 93 -17.34 -4.57 -12.35
CA THR A 93 -16.77 -4.47 -13.70
C THR A 93 -15.40 -3.81 -13.64
N ILE A 94 -14.41 -4.48 -14.21
CA ILE A 94 -13.02 -3.98 -14.24
C ILE A 94 -12.28 -4.59 -15.43
N ASP A 95 -11.21 -3.92 -15.85
CA ASP A 95 -10.19 -4.50 -16.71
C ASP A 95 -9.16 -5.24 -15.86
N LEU A 96 -8.75 -6.42 -16.31
CA LEU A 96 -7.71 -7.20 -15.65
C LEU A 96 -6.81 -7.92 -16.66
N PHE A 97 -5.71 -8.41 -16.16
CA PHE A 97 -4.77 -9.24 -16.89
C PHE A 97 -4.58 -10.55 -16.16
N ALA A 98 -4.60 -11.66 -16.88
CA ALA A 98 -4.33 -12.97 -16.33
C ALA A 98 -3.22 -13.69 -17.10
N SER A 99 -2.37 -14.41 -16.38
CA SER A 99 -1.29 -15.26 -16.91
C SER A 99 -1.39 -16.62 -16.25
N ILE A 100 -1.25 -17.68 -17.03
CA ILE A 100 -1.20 -19.06 -16.54
C ILE A 100 0.18 -19.63 -16.85
N ASP A 101 0.80 -20.30 -15.88
CA ASP A 101 2.10 -20.97 -15.94
C ASP A 101 3.25 -20.08 -16.46
N GLY A 102 3.19 -18.79 -16.10
CA GLY A 102 4.19 -17.81 -16.52
C GLY A 102 4.11 -17.40 -18.00
N GLY A 103 3.06 -17.83 -18.72
CA GLY A 103 2.80 -17.39 -20.08
C GLY A 103 2.47 -15.89 -20.16
N PRO A 104 2.27 -15.37 -21.39
CA PRO A 104 1.91 -13.97 -21.58
C PRO A 104 0.63 -13.58 -20.84
N PHE A 105 0.59 -12.37 -20.30
CA PHE A 105 -0.63 -11.80 -19.74
C PHE A 105 -1.67 -11.54 -20.84
N VAL A 106 -2.82 -12.17 -20.71
CA VAL A 106 -4.02 -11.92 -21.55
C VAL A 106 -4.85 -10.81 -20.90
N SER A 107 -5.35 -9.89 -21.73
CA SER A 107 -6.22 -8.78 -21.29
C SER A 107 -7.68 -9.22 -21.29
N TYR A 108 -8.38 -8.91 -20.23
CA TYR A 108 -9.83 -9.07 -20.07
C TYR A 108 -10.43 -7.68 -19.78
N VAL A 109 -11.29 -7.22 -20.67
CA VAL A 109 -11.84 -5.84 -20.63
C VAL A 109 -13.30 -5.87 -20.23
N ASN A 110 -13.69 -4.95 -19.33
CA ASN A 110 -15.06 -4.81 -18.83
C ASN A 110 -15.66 -6.10 -18.28
N VAL A 111 -14.86 -6.88 -17.53
CA VAL A 111 -15.31 -8.18 -17.01
C VAL A 111 -15.83 -8.07 -15.58
N SER A 112 -16.85 -8.89 -15.27
CA SER A 112 -17.42 -9.04 -13.94
C SER A 112 -18.04 -10.43 -13.78
N GLY A 113 -18.38 -10.82 -12.56
CA GLY A 113 -18.96 -12.13 -12.28
C GLY A 113 -17.94 -13.26 -12.41
N ALA A 114 -18.32 -14.35 -13.05
CA ALA A 114 -17.46 -15.50 -13.33
C ALA A 114 -16.75 -15.32 -14.68
N VAL A 115 -15.47 -15.00 -14.64
CA VAL A 115 -14.63 -14.77 -15.83
C VAL A 115 -13.88 -16.04 -16.18
N ASP A 116 -14.15 -16.63 -17.33
CA ASP A 116 -13.44 -17.81 -17.80
C ASP A 116 -12.02 -17.42 -18.26
N LEU A 117 -11.01 -17.94 -17.57
CA LEU A 117 -9.61 -17.71 -17.88
C LEU A 117 -8.99 -18.82 -18.71
N THR A 118 -9.70 -19.92 -18.93
CA THR A 118 -9.28 -21.10 -19.66
C THR A 118 -10.34 -21.55 -20.68
N PRO A 119 -10.66 -20.70 -21.68
CA PRO A 119 -11.67 -21.05 -22.70
C PRO A 119 -11.25 -22.28 -23.53
N ARG A 120 -9.97 -22.62 -23.51
CA ARG A 120 -9.41 -23.92 -23.91
C ARG A 120 -8.86 -24.57 -22.67
N PRO A 121 -9.34 -25.80 -22.33
CA PRO A 121 -8.80 -26.54 -21.19
C PRO A 121 -7.28 -26.71 -21.27
N LEU A 122 -6.63 -26.62 -20.14
CA LEU A 122 -5.20 -26.91 -19.98
C LEU A 122 -4.96 -28.44 -20.02
N ALA A 123 -3.73 -28.87 -20.10
CA ALA A 123 -3.38 -30.26 -19.78
C ALA A 123 -3.74 -30.54 -18.31
N ALA A 124 -4.07 -31.79 -17.99
CA ALA A 124 -4.29 -32.15 -16.59
C ALA A 124 -2.98 -32.03 -15.80
N GLY A 125 -3.04 -31.32 -14.67
CA GLY A 125 -1.83 -31.07 -13.89
C GLY A 125 -2.00 -30.03 -12.79
N THR A 126 -0.86 -29.52 -12.34
CA THR A 126 -0.77 -28.40 -11.42
C THR A 126 -0.37 -27.14 -12.19
N HIS A 127 -1.11 -26.09 -12.01
CA HIS A 127 -0.97 -24.83 -12.72
C HIS A 127 -0.80 -23.66 -11.75
N THR A 128 -0.29 -22.54 -12.25
CA THR A 128 -0.18 -21.28 -11.51
C THR A 128 -0.89 -20.18 -12.27
N LEU A 129 -1.87 -19.57 -11.65
CA LEU A 129 -2.59 -18.40 -12.16
C LEU A 129 -2.04 -17.14 -11.49
N ARG A 130 -1.76 -16.09 -12.27
CA ARG A 130 -1.57 -14.71 -11.78
C ARG A 130 -2.67 -13.83 -12.36
N VAL A 131 -3.33 -13.06 -11.50
CA VAL A 131 -4.32 -12.05 -11.93
C VAL A 131 -3.89 -10.70 -11.41
N SER A 132 -3.66 -9.74 -12.31
CA SER A 132 -3.39 -8.35 -11.99
C SER A 132 -4.56 -7.48 -12.45
N TYR A 133 -5.02 -6.61 -11.56
CA TYR A 133 -6.10 -5.70 -11.86
C TYR A 133 -5.55 -4.41 -12.46
N ARG A 134 -6.22 -3.90 -13.50
CA ARG A 134 -5.90 -2.65 -14.14
C ARG A 134 -6.71 -1.52 -13.49
N PRO A 135 -6.15 -0.77 -12.52
CA PRO A 135 -6.80 0.44 -12.06
C PRO A 135 -6.75 1.48 -13.17
N VAL A 136 -7.88 2.09 -13.46
CA VAL A 136 -7.90 3.27 -14.32
C VAL A 136 -7.46 4.46 -13.48
N ALA A 137 -6.37 5.12 -13.86
CA ALA A 137 -5.84 6.27 -13.14
C ALA A 137 -6.92 7.35 -12.95
N GLY A 138 -7.12 7.79 -11.71
CA GLY A 138 -8.12 8.79 -11.33
C GLY A 138 -9.56 8.28 -11.22
N SER A 139 -9.87 7.05 -11.63
CA SER A 139 -11.22 6.47 -11.56
C SER A 139 -11.28 5.11 -10.88
N TYR A 140 -10.20 4.67 -10.26
CA TYR A 140 -10.16 3.42 -9.52
C TYR A 140 -10.83 3.59 -8.15
N HIS A 141 -11.94 2.92 -7.93
CA HIS A 141 -12.79 3.06 -6.74
C HIS A 141 -13.06 1.72 -6.04
N GLY A 142 -12.02 0.89 -5.87
CA GLY A 142 -12.17 -0.41 -5.23
C GLY A 142 -12.92 -1.43 -6.11
N ASP A 143 -12.72 -1.36 -7.41
CA ASP A 143 -13.35 -2.28 -8.37
C ASP A 143 -12.63 -3.63 -8.45
N ALA A 144 -11.39 -3.72 -8.00
CA ALA A 144 -10.67 -4.99 -7.81
C ALA A 144 -11.26 -5.75 -6.63
N VAL A 145 -12.39 -6.41 -6.87
CA VAL A 145 -13.15 -7.14 -5.84
C VAL A 145 -13.04 -8.64 -6.12
N PHE A 146 -11.96 -9.21 -5.65
CA PHE A 146 -11.68 -10.64 -5.77
C PHE A 146 -12.60 -11.47 -4.87
N GLN A 147 -13.36 -12.40 -5.46
CA GLN A 147 -14.26 -13.31 -4.76
C GLN A 147 -13.77 -14.77 -4.82
N GLY A 148 -12.52 -14.98 -5.25
CA GLY A 148 -11.93 -16.30 -5.36
C GLY A 148 -11.92 -16.84 -6.79
N VAL A 149 -11.66 -18.13 -6.90
CA VAL A 149 -11.67 -18.89 -8.16
C VAL A 149 -12.64 -20.04 -8.08
N THR A 150 -13.10 -20.51 -9.24
CA THR A 150 -13.85 -21.76 -9.40
C THR A 150 -13.04 -22.69 -10.29
N LEU A 151 -12.85 -23.92 -9.85
CA LEU A 151 -12.09 -24.97 -10.51
C LEU A 151 -12.99 -26.11 -10.99
N ASP A 152 -12.41 -27.04 -11.71
CA ASP A 152 -13.10 -28.27 -12.11
C ASP A 152 -13.61 -29.05 -10.88
N PRO A 153 -14.67 -29.89 -11.03
CA PRO A 153 -15.07 -30.82 -9.99
C PRO A 153 -13.91 -31.72 -9.53
N GLY A 154 -13.67 -31.76 -8.22
CA GLY A 154 -12.57 -32.51 -7.62
C GLY A 154 -11.19 -31.85 -7.69
N ALA A 155 -11.04 -30.76 -8.43
CA ALA A 155 -9.84 -29.94 -8.39
C ALA A 155 -9.79 -29.05 -7.13
N ARG A 156 -8.59 -28.64 -6.75
CA ARG A 156 -8.37 -27.81 -5.55
C ARG A 156 -7.25 -26.81 -5.79
N THR A 157 -7.18 -25.78 -4.99
CA THR A 157 -6.00 -24.91 -4.93
C THR A 157 -4.85 -25.65 -4.24
N VAL A 158 -3.65 -25.26 -4.59
CA VAL A 158 -2.39 -25.70 -3.96
C VAL A 158 -1.51 -24.46 -3.72
N ALA A 159 -0.60 -24.54 -2.77
CA ALA A 159 0.28 -23.41 -2.46
C ALA A 159 1.21 -23.12 -3.66
N PRO A 160 1.14 -21.91 -4.26
CA PRO A 160 2.04 -21.55 -5.34
C PRO A 160 3.43 -21.20 -4.79
N THR A 161 4.46 -21.41 -5.61
CA THR A 161 5.77 -20.83 -5.36
C THR A 161 5.73 -19.33 -5.65
N VAL A 162 6.11 -18.51 -4.68
CA VAL A 162 6.17 -17.06 -4.80
C VAL A 162 7.51 -16.53 -4.31
N PRO A 163 7.99 -15.39 -4.82
CA PRO A 163 9.22 -14.76 -4.32
C PRO A 163 9.11 -14.42 -2.83
N SER A 164 10.21 -14.62 -2.10
CA SER A 164 10.32 -14.20 -0.69
C SER A 164 10.68 -12.73 -0.54
N ARG A 165 11.49 -12.20 -1.47
CA ARG A 165 11.87 -10.79 -1.50
C ARG A 165 10.71 -9.93 -2.00
N ILE A 166 10.43 -8.81 -1.33
CA ILE A 166 9.36 -7.87 -1.70
C ILE A 166 9.92 -6.47 -1.92
N ILE A 167 9.58 -5.86 -3.05
CA ILE A 167 9.87 -4.47 -3.39
C ILE A 167 8.56 -3.68 -3.41
N GLU A 168 8.44 -2.65 -2.57
CA GLU A 168 7.30 -1.76 -2.56
C GLU A 168 7.62 -0.44 -3.25
N PHE A 169 6.84 -0.08 -4.29
CA PHE A 169 6.96 1.18 -5.00
C PHE A 169 5.87 2.14 -4.53
N VAL A 170 6.28 3.29 -4.01
CA VAL A 170 5.37 4.32 -3.49
C VAL A 170 5.43 5.53 -4.43
N GLY A 171 4.26 5.98 -4.92
CA GLY A 171 4.28 7.06 -5.90
C GLY A 171 2.92 7.60 -6.33
N ASP A 172 2.97 8.31 -7.43
CA ASP A 172 1.85 8.95 -8.09
C ASP A 172 1.46 8.24 -9.41
N SER A 173 0.89 8.97 -10.34
CA SER A 173 0.49 8.48 -11.67
C SER A 173 1.63 7.82 -12.46
N ILE A 174 2.87 8.28 -12.28
CA ILE A 174 4.04 7.70 -12.95
C ILE A 174 4.29 6.28 -12.43
N THR A 175 4.19 6.08 -11.12
CA THR A 175 4.32 4.76 -10.51
C THR A 175 3.13 3.83 -10.85
N VAL A 176 1.93 4.38 -11.03
CA VAL A 176 0.76 3.65 -11.56
C VAL A 176 1.02 3.13 -12.98
N GLY A 177 1.85 3.81 -13.76
CA GLY A 177 2.02 3.55 -15.20
C GLY A 177 0.96 4.23 -16.05
N GLN A 178 0.44 5.37 -15.60
CA GLN A 178 -0.55 6.14 -16.37
C GLN A 178 0.02 6.48 -17.74
N ARG A 179 -0.81 6.37 -18.80
CA ARG A 179 -0.46 6.57 -20.22
C ARG A 179 0.45 5.49 -20.84
N SER A 180 0.89 4.50 -20.10
CA SER A 180 1.52 3.32 -20.71
C SER A 180 0.45 2.31 -21.18
N SER A 181 0.81 1.40 -22.07
CA SER A 181 -0.15 0.53 -22.77
C SER A 181 -0.93 -0.42 -21.86
N ARG A 182 -0.30 -0.91 -20.79
CA ARG A 182 -0.89 -1.85 -19.82
C ARG A 182 -0.84 -1.32 -18.38
N GLN A 183 -0.67 -0.01 -18.23
CA GLN A 183 -0.56 0.65 -16.91
C GLN A 183 0.41 -0.09 -15.97
N ALA A 184 -0.08 -0.63 -14.84
CA ALA A 184 0.77 -1.27 -13.87
C ALA A 184 1.74 -2.29 -14.46
N LEU A 185 1.32 -3.12 -15.41
CA LEU A 185 2.15 -4.16 -16.01
C LEU A 185 3.30 -3.62 -16.88
N THR A 186 3.18 -2.42 -17.39
CA THR A 186 4.22 -1.75 -18.18
C THR A 186 4.91 -0.63 -17.39
N ALA A 187 4.48 -0.38 -16.15
CA ALA A 187 5.13 0.57 -15.25
C ALA A 187 6.51 0.07 -14.79
N TYR A 188 7.41 1.00 -14.56
CA TYR A 188 8.78 0.69 -14.14
C TYR A 188 8.83 -0.21 -12.89
N GLY A 189 7.91 0.00 -11.94
CA GLY A 189 7.88 -0.79 -10.70
C GLY A 189 7.58 -2.27 -10.96
N TRP A 190 6.62 -2.57 -11.82
CA TRP A 190 6.33 -3.93 -12.26
C TRP A 190 7.52 -4.55 -12.99
N LEU A 191 8.05 -3.82 -13.99
CA LEU A 191 9.17 -4.31 -14.80
C LEU A 191 10.42 -4.60 -13.95
N VAL A 192 10.71 -3.78 -12.95
CA VAL A 192 11.81 -4.02 -11.99
C VAL A 192 11.55 -5.27 -11.16
N GLY A 193 10.35 -5.41 -10.61
CA GLY A 193 9.98 -6.58 -9.81
C GLY A 193 10.15 -7.89 -10.58
N GLU A 194 9.65 -7.94 -11.82
CA GLU A 194 9.79 -9.11 -12.70
C GLU A 194 11.27 -9.42 -13.03
N ARG A 195 12.07 -8.41 -13.36
CA ARG A 195 13.51 -8.58 -13.65
C ARG A 195 14.30 -9.12 -12.46
N LEU A 196 13.99 -8.64 -11.27
CA LEU A 196 14.65 -9.06 -10.03
C LEU A 196 14.03 -10.34 -9.43
N ARG A 197 13.01 -10.90 -10.08
CA ARG A 197 12.24 -12.06 -9.60
C ARG A 197 11.77 -11.86 -8.16
N ALA A 198 11.34 -10.63 -7.84
CA ALA A 198 10.83 -10.23 -6.53
C ALA A 198 9.30 -10.12 -6.57
N GLY A 199 8.66 -10.39 -5.45
CA GLY A 199 7.31 -9.91 -5.21
C GLY A 199 7.33 -8.38 -5.21
N HIS A 200 6.33 -7.74 -5.80
CA HIS A 200 6.32 -6.29 -5.91
C HIS A 200 4.92 -5.72 -5.71
N THR A 201 4.87 -4.49 -5.24
CA THR A 201 3.61 -3.76 -5.02
C THR A 201 3.77 -2.32 -5.48
N GLN A 202 2.67 -1.71 -5.92
CA GLN A 202 2.65 -0.30 -6.31
C GLN A 202 1.63 0.43 -5.44
N ILE A 203 2.10 1.06 -4.36
CA ILE A 203 1.28 1.89 -3.47
C ILE A 203 1.25 3.28 -4.08
N ALA A 204 0.45 3.42 -5.11
CA ALA A 204 0.42 4.59 -5.97
C ALA A 204 -0.98 4.90 -6.46
N VAL A 205 -1.26 6.18 -6.70
CA VAL A 205 -2.52 6.67 -7.26
C VAL A 205 -2.28 7.91 -8.11
N GLY A 206 -3.04 8.03 -9.22
CA GLY A 206 -2.94 9.18 -10.11
C GLY A 206 -3.24 10.50 -9.40
N GLY A 207 -2.44 11.53 -9.68
CA GLY A 207 -2.61 12.86 -9.09
C GLY A 207 -2.16 13.01 -7.63
N ALA A 208 -1.60 11.97 -7.00
CA ALA A 208 -1.17 12.06 -5.60
C ALA A 208 -0.02 13.05 -5.40
N CYS A 209 -0.13 13.85 -4.33
CA CYS A 209 0.96 14.65 -3.78
C CYS A 209 1.71 13.86 -2.69
N LEU A 210 2.89 14.31 -2.34
CA LEU A 210 3.55 13.90 -1.11
C LEU A 210 2.88 14.54 0.11
N TYR A 211 2.67 15.87 0.04
CA TYR A 211 2.02 16.66 1.08
C TYR A 211 0.50 16.70 0.88
N PRO A 212 -0.33 16.51 1.91
CA PRO A 212 -1.78 16.65 1.78
C PRO A 212 -2.14 18.13 1.58
N ALA A 213 -2.44 18.52 0.35
CA ALA A 213 -2.79 19.90 0.04
C ALA A 213 -4.26 20.21 0.37
N SER A 214 -4.54 21.48 0.68
CA SER A 214 -5.87 21.94 1.10
C SER A 214 -6.95 21.84 0.02
N ASP A 215 -6.56 21.76 -1.24
CA ASP A 215 -7.45 21.60 -2.40
C ASP A 215 -7.82 20.12 -2.67
N GLY A 216 -7.50 19.22 -1.73
CA GLY A 216 -7.89 17.81 -1.80
C GLY A 216 -6.84 16.89 -2.43
N CYS A 217 -5.61 17.36 -2.72
CA CYS A 217 -4.56 16.48 -3.20
C CYS A 217 -4.23 15.41 -2.15
N ILE A 218 -4.29 14.14 -2.57
CA ILE A 218 -4.02 13.01 -1.69
C ILE A 218 -2.56 13.03 -1.25
N GLY A 219 -2.33 13.28 0.06
CA GLY A 219 -0.99 13.32 0.64
C GLY A 219 -0.46 11.93 0.98
N MET A 220 0.47 11.43 0.19
CA MET A 220 1.06 10.10 0.38
C MET A 220 1.85 9.96 1.69
N SER A 221 2.35 11.07 2.28
CA SER A 221 2.98 11.03 3.61
C SER A 221 2.06 10.49 4.71
N GLN A 222 0.75 10.61 4.55
CA GLN A 222 -0.26 10.08 5.46
C GLN A 222 -0.95 8.83 4.88
N ARG A 223 -1.26 8.83 3.57
CA ARG A 223 -1.99 7.78 2.91
C ARG A 223 -1.21 6.46 2.85
N PHE A 224 0.11 6.53 2.86
CA PHE A 224 0.98 5.36 2.94
C PHE A 224 0.63 4.41 4.11
N LEU A 225 0.05 4.91 5.18
CA LEU A 225 -0.31 4.08 6.35
C LEU A 225 -1.66 3.37 6.21
N ARG A 226 -2.41 3.59 5.12
CA ARG A 226 -3.79 3.13 4.95
C ARG A 226 -3.91 1.91 4.06
N THR A 227 -4.97 1.15 4.27
CA THR A 227 -5.34 0.00 3.42
C THR A 227 -5.82 0.45 2.05
N GLY A 228 -6.53 1.56 1.97
CA GLY A 228 -7.11 2.10 0.74
C GLY A 228 -6.98 3.62 0.63
N LEU A 229 -7.64 4.20 -0.38
CA LEU A 229 -7.52 5.60 -0.79
C LEU A 229 -8.41 6.56 0.00
N ALA A 230 -9.51 6.10 0.56
CA ALA A 230 -10.41 6.95 1.33
C ALA A 230 -9.73 7.50 2.61
N PRO A 231 -10.03 8.74 3.04
CA PRO A 231 -9.43 9.33 4.25
C PRO A 231 -9.67 8.50 5.51
N ASP A 232 -10.82 7.87 5.61
CA ASP A 232 -11.27 7.01 6.71
C ASP A 232 -10.90 5.52 6.50
N SER A 233 -10.20 5.19 5.42
CA SER A 233 -9.72 3.83 5.18
C SER A 233 -8.92 3.33 6.39
N PRO A 234 -9.12 2.07 6.84
CA PRO A 234 -8.42 1.54 8.00
C PRO A 234 -6.90 1.55 7.80
N ASN A 235 -6.16 1.53 8.90
CA ASN A 235 -4.73 1.38 8.85
C ASN A 235 -4.35 0.04 8.22
N TRP A 236 -3.31 0.06 7.38
CA TRP A 236 -2.74 -1.15 6.82
C TRP A 236 -2.06 -1.99 7.90
N ASN A 237 -2.29 -3.27 7.87
CA ASN A 237 -1.58 -4.21 8.75
C ASN A 237 -0.23 -4.60 8.11
N PHE A 238 0.82 -3.89 8.47
CA PHE A 238 2.17 -4.12 7.97
C PHE A 238 2.79 -5.48 8.37
N ALA A 239 2.15 -6.24 9.26
CA ALA A 239 2.57 -7.61 9.56
C ALA A 239 2.21 -8.62 8.46
N ARG A 240 1.40 -8.23 7.46
CA ARG A 240 1.02 -9.11 6.35
C ARG A 240 2.17 -9.42 5.41
N TYR A 241 3.05 -8.46 5.20
CA TYR A 241 4.35 -8.63 4.56
C TYR A 241 5.33 -7.56 5.04
N GLN A 242 6.60 -7.85 4.92
CA GLN A 242 7.68 -6.89 5.11
C GLN A 242 8.33 -6.61 3.77
N ALA A 243 8.45 -5.34 3.40
CA ALA A 243 9.21 -4.98 2.21
C ALA A 243 10.72 -4.99 2.52
N ASP A 244 11.50 -5.61 1.65
CA ASP A 244 12.97 -5.60 1.72
C ASP A 244 13.53 -4.31 1.13
N THR A 245 12.81 -3.75 0.17
CA THR A 245 13.18 -2.51 -0.52
C THR A 245 11.93 -1.66 -0.71
N VAL A 246 12.03 -0.37 -0.43
CA VAL A 246 10.99 0.62 -0.73
C VAL A 246 11.56 1.68 -1.66
N VAL A 247 10.89 1.93 -2.77
CA VAL A 247 11.26 2.96 -3.76
C VAL A 247 10.18 4.03 -3.78
N ILE A 248 10.55 5.28 -3.52
CA ILE A 248 9.62 6.41 -3.44
C ILE A 248 9.88 7.36 -4.62
N ASN A 249 8.86 7.62 -5.43
CA ASN A 249 8.89 8.63 -6.50
C ASN A 249 7.64 9.51 -6.36
N LEU A 250 7.80 10.65 -5.70
CA LEU A 250 6.75 11.62 -5.37
C LEU A 250 7.26 13.06 -5.49
N GLY A 251 6.35 13.99 -5.75
CA GLY A 251 6.64 15.40 -5.88
C GLY A 251 6.26 16.01 -7.23
N THR A 252 5.83 15.20 -8.19
CA THR A 252 5.42 15.69 -9.52
C THR A 252 4.21 16.61 -9.42
N ASN A 253 3.23 16.26 -8.59
CA ASN A 253 1.96 16.98 -8.46
C ASN A 253 2.02 18.13 -7.47
N ASP A 254 2.83 18.04 -6.44
CA ASP A 254 2.91 19.01 -5.32
C ASP A 254 3.10 20.46 -5.80
N VAL A 255 3.86 20.68 -6.88
CA VAL A 255 4.06 22.01 -7.47
C VAL A 255 2.74 22.62 -7.94
N GLY A 256 1.89 21.85 -8.60
CA GLY A 256 0.58 22.30 -9.10
C GLY A 256 -0.41 22.66 -7.99
N HIS A 257 -0.18 22.16 -6.79
CA HIS A 257 -1.00 22.37 -5.59
C HIS A 257 -0.38 23.37 -4.61
N GLY A 258 0.62 24.14 -5.03
CA GLY A 258 1.22 25.22 -4.24
C GLY A 258 1.96 24.76 -2.98
N VAL A 259 2.40 23.51 -2.93
CA VAL A 259 3.18 22.99 -1.80
C VAL A 259 4.52 23.69 -1.70
N THR A 260 4.83 24.28 -0.58
CA THR A 260 6.11 24.99 -0.38
C THR A 260 7.27 24.01 -0.20
N SER A 261 8.50 24.47 -0.46
CA SER A 261 9.73 23.69 -0.22
C SER A 261 9.82 23.14 1.21
N GLU A 262 9.42 23.94 2.21
CA GLU A 262 9.45 23.51 3.61
C GLU A 262 8.41 22.44 3.91
N GLN A 263 7.17 22.60 3.43
CA GLN A 263 6.10 21.61 3.55
C GLN A 263 6.50 20.29 2.90
N PHE A 264 7.02 20.35 1.67
CA PHE A 264 7.47 19.17 0.93
C PHE A 264 8.58 18.44 1.69
N ARG A 265 9.65 19.15 2.08
CA ARG A 265 10.75 18.55 2.83
C ARG A 265 10.27 17.90 4.14
N GLY A 266 9.42 18.60 4.92
CA GLY A 266 8.87 18.07 6.17
C GLY A 266 8.04 16.81 5.97
N ALA A 267 7.20 16.79 4.93
CA ALA A 267 6.39 15.63 4.56
C ALA A 267 7.25 14.46 4.09
N TYR A 268 8.35 14.72 3.35
CA TYR A 268 9.26 13.68 2.89
C TYR A 268 9.99 13.02 4.07
N VAL A 269 10.51 13.81 5.01
CA VAL A 269 11.11 13.30 6.26
C VAL A 269 10.09 12.44 7.02
N THR A 270 8.84 12.90 7.12
CA THR A 270 7.76 12.15 7.78
C THR A 270 7.50 10.82 7.08
N LEU A 271 7.42 10.82 5.74
CA LEU A 271 7.22 9.58 4.98
C LEU A 271 8.39 8.60 5.19
N LEU A 272 9.64 9.07 5.08
CA LEU A 272 10.82 8.21 5.30
C LEU A 272 10.82 7.57 6.68
N ARG A 273 10.50 8.34 7.73
CA ARG A 273 10.37 7.83 9.10
C ARG A 273 9.23 6.85 9.25
N ASN A 274 8.07 7.11 8.64
CA ASN A 274 6.94 6.20 8.65
C ASN A 274 7.27 4.88 7.95
N VAL A 275 7.93 4.92 6.79
CA VAL A 275 8.39 3.72 6.08
C VAL A 275 9.36 2.92 6.96
N ARG A 276 10.36 3.56 7.56
CA ARG A 276 11.32 2.92 8.46
C ARG A 276 10.64 2.27 9.67
N ALA A 277 9.69 2.95 10.29
CA ALA A 277 8.95 2.42 11.43
C ALA A 277 8.12 1.18 11.08
N LYS A 278 7.68 1.04 9.83
CA LYS A 278 6.88 -0.09 9.34
C LYS A 278 7.72 -1.21 8.73
N TYR A 279 8.83 -0.87 8.13
CA TYR A 279 9.79 -1.79 7.50
C TYR A 279 11.20 -1.55 8.07
N PRO A 280 11.49 -2.05 9.29
CA PRO A 280 12.72 -1.71 10.03
C PRO A 280 13.99 -2.13 9.28
N ASN A 281 13.92 -3.15 8.46
CA ASN A 281 15.06 -3.71 7.75
C ASN A 281 15.20 -3.25 6.29
N ALA A 282 14.18 -2.59 5.73
CA ALA A 282 14.15 -2.22 4.32
C ALA A 282 15.28 -1.24 3.93
N THR A 283 15.79 -1.38 2.72
CA THR A 283 16.51 -0.30 2.06
C THR A 283 15.49 0.64 1.44
N ILE A 284 15.58 1.95 1.73
CA ILE A 284 14.65 2.96 1.23
C ILE A 284 15.37 3.82 0.18
N HIS A 285 14.79 3.92 -1.00
CA HIS A 285 15.29 4.71 -2.11
C HIS A 285 14.36 5.88 -2.41
N ALA A 286 14.84 7.10 -2.19
CA ALA A 286 14.15 8.32 -2.56
C ALA A 286 14.60 8.72 -3.97
N MET A 287 13.75 8.48 -4.98
CA MET A 287 14.07 8.84 -6.36
C MET A 287 13.75 10.31 -6.62
N GLN A 288 14.65 10.99 -7.32
CA GLN A 288 14.35 12.27 -7.95
C GLN A 288 13.15 12.09 -8.90
N THR A 289 12.22 13.06 -8.92
CA THR A 289 11.18 13.09 -9.94
C THR A 289 11.79 13.31 -11.33
N PHE A 290 11.25 12.68 -12.37
CA PHE A 290 11.80 12.79 -13.73
C PHE A 290 11.77 14.23 -14.26
N ARG A 291 10.82 15.04 -13.79
CA ARG A 291 10.73 16.48 -14.08
C ARG A 291 11.56 17.36 -13.13
N LYS A 292 12.46 16.78 -12.35
CA LYS A 292 13.38 17.47 -11.42
C LYS A 292 12.66 18.40 -10.43
N ARG A 293 11.46 18.02 -9.97
CA ARG A 293 10.72 18.78 -8.95
C ARG A 293 11.27 18.44 -7.56
N TYR A 294 11.40 19.44 -6.70
CA TYR A 294 11.84 19.32 -5.29
C TYR A 294 13.14 18.53 -5.10
N VAL A 295 14.09 18.69 -5.99
CA VAL A 295 15.38 17.96 -5.95
C VAL A 295 16.16 18.27 -4.67
N THR A 296 16.29 19.56 -4.34
CA THR A 296 16.99 20.03 -3.14
C THR A 296 16.32 19.54 -1.87
N GLU A 297 14.99 19.62 -1.83
CA GLU A 297 14.17 19.23 -0.70
C GLU A 297 14.22 17.71 -0.46
N THR A 298 14.17 16.91 -1.53
CA THR A 298 14.31 15.44 -1.44
C THR A 298 15.68 15.05 -0.92
N LYS A 299 16.77 15.66 -1.46
CA LYS A 299 18.15 15.45 -0.95
C LYS A 299 18.27 15.85 0.51
N ALA A 300 17.70 17.01 0.88
CA ALA A 300 17.72 17.49 2.27
C ALA A 300 16.92 16.58 3.22
N ALA A 301 15.79 16.02 2.76
CA ALA A 301 15.02 15.06 3.55
C ALA A 301 15.79 13.75 3.77
N VAL A 302 16.43 13.21 2.73
CA VAL A 302 17.33 12.05 2.86
C VAL A 302 18.45 12.33 3.84
N LYS A 303 19.14 13.48 3.67
CA LYS A 303 20.22 13.89 4.57
C LYS A 303 19.74 13.97 6.03
N ALA A 304 18.57 14.54 6.29
CA ALA A 304 18.04 14.68 7.64
C ALA A 304 17.80 13.35 8.36
N VAL A 305 17.37 12.31 7.65
CA VAL A 305 17.19 10.98 8.24
C VAL A 305 18.50 10.20 8.34
N THR A 306 19.42 10.37 7.40
CA THR A 306 20.74 9.73 7.47
C THR A 306 21.61 10.33 8.56
N ASP A 307 21.60 11.65 8.75
CA ASP A 307 22.28 12.32 9.87
C ASP A 307 21.69 11.88 11.24
N ALA A 308 20.41 11.50 11.27
CA ALA A 308 19.77 10.92 12.45
C ALA A 308 20.06 9.43 12.65
N GLY A 309 20.93 8.81 11.83
CA GLY A 309 21.43 7.45 11.99
C GLY A 309 20.78 6.39 11.09
N ASP A 310 19.87 6.76 10.18
CA ASP A 310 19.29 5.77 9.24
C ASP A 310 20.21 5.55 8.02
N THR A 311 21.14 4.61 8.14
CA THR A 311 22.13 4.32 7.08
C THR A 311 21.55 3.57 5.87
N LYS A 312 20.29 3.18 5.89
CA LYS A 312 19.63 2.41 4.82
C LYS A 312 18.70 3.29 3.96
N VAL A 313 18.79 4.61 4.03
CA VAL A 313 18.09 5.55 3.14
C VAL A 313 19.06 6.12 2.12
N ARG A 314 18.69 6.11 0.85
CA ARG A 314 19.53 6.54 -0.27
C ARG A 314 18.73 7.44 -1.22
N TYR A 315 19.40 8.45 -1.76
CA TYR A 315 18.86 9.23 -2.87
C TYR A 315 19.26 8.60 -4.20
N ILE A 316 18.35 8.56 -5.16
CA ILE A 316 18.64 8.15 -6.54
C ILE A 316 18.45 9.35 -7.46
N ASP A 317 19.53 9.74 -8.14
CA ASP A 317 19.51 10.74 -9.20
C ASP A 317 19.01 10.11 -10.50
N THR A 318 17.91 10.59 -11.01
CA THR A 318 17.30 10.12 -12.26
C THR A 318 17.61 10.99 -13.47
N THR A 319 18.55 11.93 -13.34
CA THR A 319 18.95 12.85 -14.41
C THR A 319 19.36 12.08 -15.67
N GLY A 320 18.73 12.40 -16.80
CA GLY A 320 19.02 11.77 -18.09
C GLY A 320 18.56 10.30 -18.21
N TRP A 321 17.67 9.83 -17.33
CA TRP A 321 17.14 8.48 -17.46
C TRP A 321 16.15 8.35 -18.62
N ILE A 322 15.35 9.39 -18.84
CA ILE A 322 14.39 9.50 -19.93
C ILE A 322 14.52 10.85 -20.63
N ASP A 323 14.10 10.91 -21.86
CA ASP A 323 13.88 12.13 -22.64
C ASP A 323 12.39 12.44 -22.63
N GLU A 324 11.99 13.61 -22.09
CA GLU A 324 10.57 13.98 -21.98
C GLU A 324 9.86 13.99 -23.33
N ALA A 325 10.55 14.37 -24.43
CA ALA A 325 9.94 14.49 -25.75
C ALA A 325 9.62 13.13 -26.39
N THR A 326 10.45 12.11 -26.17
CA THR A 326 10.33 10.82 -26.87
C THR A 326 9.87 9.68 -25.96
N ASP A 327 10.15 9.78 -24.66
CA ASP A 327 9.91 8.72 -23.69
C ASP A 327 8.64 8.94 -22.85
N THR A 328 7.90 10.03 -23.09
CA THR A 328 6.62 10.30 -22.44
C THR A 328 5.48 10.38 -23.46
N ALA A 329 4.24 10.20 -22.98
CA ALA A 329 3.04 10.30 -23.80
C ALA A 329 2.43 11.71 -23.81
N ASP A 330 2.76 12.55 -22.80
CA ASP A 330 2.15 13.87 -22.60
C ASP A 330 3.09 14.85 -21.87
N ASN A 331 4.39 14.72 -22.08
CA ASN A 331 5.48 15.47 -21.42
C ASN A 331 5.56 15.28 -19.89
N VAL A 332 4.80 14.35 -19.32
CA VAL A 332 4.80 14.03 -17.87
C VAL A 332 4.91 12.53 -17.64
N HIS A 333 4.01 11.76 -18.24
CA HIS A 333 3.87 10.34 -17.98
C HIS A 333 4.72 9.52 -18.96
N PRO A 334 5.66 8.71 -18.47
CA PRO A 334 6.44 7.84 -19.33
C PRO A 334 5.53 6.91 -20.13
N ASN A 335 5.85 6.76 -21.42
CA ASN A 335 5.28 5.73 -22.27
C ASN A 335 5.98 4.38 -21.99
N ASP A 336 5.63 3.31 -22.70
CA ASP A 336 6.25 1.98 -22.50
C ASP A 336 7.77 2.00 -22.64
N THR A 337 8.31 2.84 -23.55
CA THR A 337 9.75 3.00 -23.75
C THR A 337 10.40 3.70 -22.55
N GLY A 338 9.78 4.79 -22.09
CA GLY A 338 10.24 5.51 -20.89
C GLY A 338 10.26 4.61 -19.67
N HIS A 339 9.19 3.87 -19.44
CA HIS A 339 9.14 2.92 -18.30
C HIS A 339 10.20 1.81 -18.41
N ARG A 340 10.47 1.28 -19.60
CA ARG A 340 11.56 0.31 -19.79
C ARG A 340 12.92 0.91 -19.47
N LYS A 341 13.22 2.13 -19.97
CA LYS A 341 14.48 2.85 -19.69
C LYS A 341 14.67 3.09 -18.18
N ILE A 342 13.59 3.49 -17.48
CA ILE A 342 13.62 3.66 -16.02
C ILE A 342 13.94 2.32 -15.35
N ALA A 343 13.25 1.26 -15.74
CA ALA A 343 13.46 -0.06 -15.16
C ALA A 343 14.87 -0.63 -15.45
N ASP A 344 15.44 -0.37 -16.64
CA ASP A 344 16.80 -0.78 -17.00
C ASP A 344 17.86 -0.13 -16.10
N ARG A 345 17.63 1.11 -15.67
CA ARG A 345 18.54 1.86 -14.80
C ARG A 345 18.29 1.61 -13.32
N LEU A 346 17.04 1.38 -12.93
CA LEU A 346 16.69 1.17 -11.52
C LEU A 346 16.99 -0.23 -11.02
N ALA A 347 16.72 -1.27 -11.82
CA ALA A 347 16.89 -2.65 -11.37
C ALA A 347 18.31 -2.96 -10.85
N PRO A 348 19.41 -2.54 -11.52
CA PRO A 348 20.77 -2.77 -11.01
C PRO A 348 21.07 -2.08 -9.67
N LEU A 349 20.35 -1.01 -9.33
CA LEU A 349 20.54 -0.29 -8.07
C LEU A 349 19.82 -0.96 -6.89
N LEU A 350 18.90 -1.86 -7.18
CA LEU A 350 18.10 -2.56 -6.18
C LEU A 350 18.51 -4.03 -6.02
N GLY A 351 19.31 -4.56 -6.93
CA GLY A 351 19.76 -5.96 -7.00
C GLY A 351 20.69 -6.40 -5.89
#